data_db227a4bc75c2a8256dd2b8c61b4b3b0
#
_entry.id   db227a4bc75c2a8256dd2b8c61b4b3b0
#
_cell.length_a   1.000
_cell.length_b   1.000
_cell.length_c   1.000
_cell.angle_alpha   90.00
_cell.angle_beta   90.00
_cell.angle_gamma   90.00
#
_symmetry.space_group_name_H-M   'P 1'
#
loop_
_entity.id
_entity.type
_entity.pdbx_description
1 polymer ?
#
loop_
_entity_poly.entity_id
_entity_poly.type
_entity_poly.pdbx_seq_one_letter_code
_entity_poly.pdbx_strand_id
1 'polypeptide(L)'
;RVIIADEDFLLGGRLLEEDHAVAGIPGRDWVLNTQSELEAMPNVRILSRTTVYGAYDHGIYGALERKTDHLADSGDKPRQVLWRIYSKKAMICGGATERSIAFPNNDRPGIMLAGSVRAYATRYGVAAGTKVAIFTNNDSGWQTAVELVEKGINVIAVIDPRDTAPRAHIPTVAMIMGASVCDTQGRKALNRITLTNGQVLNV
;
A
#
# COMPACT_ATOMS: atom_id res chain seq x y z
N ARG A 1 -6.70 -15.89 -25.51
CA ARG A 1 -7.62 -15.16 -24.63
C ARG A 1 -6.94 -14.98 -23.29
N VAL A 2 -6.98 -13.78 -22.73
CA VAL A 2 -6.38 -13.43 -21.45
C VAL A 2 -7.48 -12.93 -20.51
N ILE A 3 -7.39 -13.31 -19.24
CA ILE A 3 -8.20 -12.75 -18.15
C ILE A 3 -7.23 -12.12 -17.16
N ILE A 4 -7.47 -10.86 -16.81
CA ILE A 4 -6.74 -10.12 -15.77
C ILE A 4 -7.75 -9.93 -14.64
N ALA A 5 -7.44 -10.41 -13.45
CA ALA A 5 -8.25 -10.25 -12.25
C ALA A 5 -7.48 -9.43 -11.21
N ASP A 6 -8.11 -8.39 -10.69
CA ASP A 6 -7.57 -7.52 -9.63
C ASP A 6 -8.64 -7.32 -8.57
N GLU A 7 -8.26 -7.39 -7.30
CA GLU A 7 -9.20 -7.19 -6.19
C GLU A 7 -9.59 -5.72 -5.98
N ASP A 8 -8.80 -4.80 -6.49
CA ASP A 8 -9.10 -3.38 -6.47
C ASP A 8 -10.09 -2.98 -7.58
N PHE A 9 -10.69 -1.82 -7.45
CA PHE A 9 -11.56 -1.22 -8.47
C PHE A 9 -10.78 -0.56 -9.61
N LEU A 10 -9.50 -0.25 -9.39
CA LEU A 10 -8.52 0.23 -10.37
C LEU A 10 -7.34 -0.72 -10.42
N LEU A 11 -6.88 -1.06 -11.61
CA LEU A 11 -5.63 -1.77 -11.79
C LEU A 11 -4.45 -0.85 -11.44
N GLY A 12 -3.31 -1.45 -11.10
CA GLY A 12 -2.06 -0.70 -10.94
C GLY A 12 -1.37 -0.90 -9.60
N GLY A 13 -2.09 -1.39 -8.58
CA GLY A 13 -1.50 -1.70 -7.27
C GLY A 13 -0.69 -0.52 -6.73
N ARG A 14 0.57 -0.76 -6.42
CA ARG A 14 1.47 0.26 -5.82
C ARG A 14 1.70 1.50 -6.69
N LEU A 15 1.57 1.43 -8.02
CA LEU A 15 1.67 2.61 -8.89
C LEU A 15 0.56 3.65 -8.64
N LEU A 16 -0.54 3.26 -7.98
CA LEU A 16 -1.59 4.19 -7.57
C LEU A 16 -1.28 4.90 -6.24
N GLU A 17 -0.29 4.43 -5.51
CA GLU A 17 0.04 4.82 -4.14
C GLU A 17 1.44 5.43 -4.00
N GLU A 18 2.27 5.31 -5.03
CA GLU A 18 3.65 5.79 -5.06
C GLU A 18 3.84 6.86 -6.13
N ASP A 19 4.68 7.85 -5.84
CA ASP A 19 5.10 8.83 -6.83
C ASP A 19 6.24 8.24 -7.69
N HIS A 20 5.91 7.20 -8.45
CA HIS A 20 6.82 6.48 -9.31
C HIS A 20 6.46 6.69 -10.78
N ALA A 21 7.47 6.91 -11.63
CA ALA A 21 7.27 7.02 -13.06
C ALA A 21 7.69 5.72 -13.77
N VAL A 22 6.91 5.29 -14.75
CA VAL A 22 7.22 4.17 -15.65
C VAL A 22 7.52 4.73 -17.02
N ALA A 23 8.73 4.51 -17.52
CA ALA A 23 9.20 5.08 -18.80
C ALA A 23 8.99 6.61 -18.92
N GLY A 24 9.16 7.35 -17.82
CA GLY A 24 9.00 8.80 -17.79
C GLY A 24 7.54 9.30 -17.69
N ILE A 25 6.56 8.40 -17.62
CA ILE A 25 5.14 8.72 -17.42
C ILE A 25 4.79 8.49 -15.96
N PRO A 26 4.07 9.42 -15.28
CA PRO A 26 3.59 9.19 -13.93
C PRO A 26 2.86 7.85 -13.81
N GLY A 27 3.12 7.08 -12.75
CA GLY A 27 2.66 5.70 -12.62
C GLY A 27 1.14 5.55 -12.80
N ARG A 28 0.36 6.46 -12.23
CA ARG A 28 -1.11 6.48 -12.41
C ARG A 28 -1.53 6.66 -13.87
N ASP A 29 -0.90 7.58 -14.58
CA ASP A 29 -1.24 7.86 -15.98
C ASP A 29 -0.83 6.68 -16.86
N TRP A 30 0.33 6.07 -16.58
CA TRP A 30 0.76 4.86 -17.25
C TRP A 30 -0.24 3.72 -17.07
N VAL A 31 -0.77 3.52 -15.87
CA VAL A 31 -1.81 2.52 -15.58
C VAL A 31 -3.08 2.77 -16.39
N LEU A 32 -3.58 4.00 -16.39
CA LEU A 32 -4.81 4.36 -17.11
C LEU A 32 -4.67 4.15 -18.63
N ASN A 33 -3.53 4.54 -19.20
CA ASN A 33 -3.22 4.34 -20.61
C ASN A 33 -3.16 2.85 -20.94
N THR A 34 -2.41 2.06 -20.15
CA THR A 34 -2.28 0.61 -20.34
C THR A 34 -3.62 -0.11 -20.18
N GLN A 35 -4.42 0.27 -19.21
CA GLN A 35 -5.76 -0.31 -19.03
C GLN A 35 -6.64 -0.04 -20.26
N SER A 36 -6.64 1.18 -20.79
CA SER A 36 -7.41 1.53 -22.00
C SER A 36 -6.96 0.72 -23.22
N GLU A 37 -5.65 0.53 -23.38
CA GLU A 37 -5.11 -0.32 -24.46
C GLU A 37 -5.57 -1.78 -24.31
N LEU A 38 -5.53 -2.32 -23.10
CA LEU A 38 -5.95 -3.70 -22.80
C LEU A 38 -7.46 -3.90 -23.02
N GLU A 39 -8.29 -2.93 -22.63
CA GLU A 39 -9.74 -2.95 -22.84
C GLU A 39 -10.14 -2.91 -24.32
N ALA A 40 -9.33 -2.26 -25.16
CA ALA A 40 -9.52 -2.24 -26.60
C ALA A 40 -9.20 -3.59 -27.28
N MET A 41 -8.51 -4.50 -26.62
CA MET A 41 -8.12 -5.80 -27.18
C MET A 41 -9.25 -6.82 -27.06
N PRO A 42 -9.78 -7.38 -28.19
CA PRO A 42 -10.94 -8.28 -28.16
C PRO A 42 -10.69 -9.63 -27.49
N ASN A 43 -9.44 -9.99 -27.28
CA ASN A 43 -9.00 -11.22 -26.62
C ASN A 43 -8.64 -11.04 -25.13
N VAL A 44 -8.73 -9.83 -24.59
CA VAL A 44 -8.48 -9.50 -23.18
C VAL A 44 -9.80 -9.25 -22.45
N ARG A 45 -9.89 -9.72 -21.24
CA ARG A 45 -10.98 -9.41 -20.30
C ARG A 45 -10.41 -8.99 -18.96
N ILE A 46 -10.75 -7.80 -18.51
CA ILE A 46 -10.40 -7.28 -17.20
C ILE A 46 -11.57 -7.53 -16.24
N LEU A 47 -11.26 -8.10 -15.07
CA LEU A 47 -12.17 -8.31 -13.95
C LEU A 47 -11.62 -7.52 -12.76
N SER A 48 -12.04 -6.28 -12.59
CA SER A 48 -11.76 -5.49 -11.38
C SER A 48 -12.68 -5.94 -10.23
N ARG A 49 -12.35 -5.54 -8.98
CA ARG A 49 -13.05 -5.97 -7.77
C ARG A 49 -13.18 -7.49 -7.64
N THR A 50 -12.19 -8.22 -8.16
CA THR A 50 -12.24 -9.68 -8.30
C THR A 50 -11.10 -10.32 -7.54
N THR A 51 -11.43 -10.99 -6.44
CA THR A 51 -10.47 -11.73 -5.62
C THR A 51 -10.35 -13.16 -6.14
N VAL A 52 -9.15 -13.58 -6.57
CA VAL A 52 -8.85 -14.99 -6.85
C VAL A 52 -8.54 -15.67 -5.53
N TYR A 53 -9.49 -16.48 -5.04
CA TYR A 53 -9.42 -17.08 -3.71
C TYR A 53 -8.86 -18.51 -3.70
N GLY A 54 -8.72 -19.16 -4.85
CA GLY A 54 -8.22 -20.52 -4.90
C GLY A 54 -7.63 -20.90 -6.24
N ALA A 55 -6.60 -21.75 -6.18
CA ALA A 55 -6.00 -22.44 -7.30
C ALA A 55 -6.16 -23.94 -7.07
N TYR A 56 -6.66 -24.65 -8.05
CA TYR A 56 -7.01 -26.06 -7.98
C TYR A 56 -6.30 -26.83 -9.11
N ASP A 57 -6.38 -28.14 -9.03
CA ASP A 57 -5.79 -29.03 -10.04
C ASP A 57 -6.30 -28.70 -11.46
N HIS A 58 -5.51 -29.08 -12.45
CA HIS A 58 -5.81 -28.91 -13.87
C HIS A 58 -5.97 -27.46 -14.33
N GLY A 59 -5.32 -26.49 -13.65
CA GLY A 59 -5.35 -25.08 -14.04
C GLY A 59 -6.70 -24.41 -13.82
N ILE A 60 -7.42 -24.82 -12.79
CA ILE A 60 -8.71 -24.24 -12.39
C ILE A 60 -8.44 -23.18 -11.31
N TYR A 61 -9.04 -22.00 -11.48
CA TYR A 61 -9.00 -20.92 -10.50
C TYR A 61 -10.41 -20.51 -10.12
N GLY A 62 -10.65 -20.35 -8.82
CA GLY A 62 -11.87 -19.76 -8.29
C GLY A 62 -11.70 -18.28 -8.04
N ALA A 63 -12.61 -17.45 -8.55
CA ALA A 63 -12.58 -16.03 -8.32
C ALA A 63 -13.98 -15.48 -7.99
N LEU A 64 -14.03 -14.50 -7.09
CA LEU A 64 -15.24 -13.80 -6.68
C LEU A 64 -15.19 -12.35 -7.15
N GLU A 65 -16.02 -12.01 -8.11
CA GLU A 65 -16.21 -10.65 -8.61
C GLU A 65 -17.30 -9.94 -7.78
N ARG A 66 -16.98 -8.84 -7.15
CA ARG A 66 -17.92 -7.95 -6.43
C ARG A 66 -18.51 -6.94 -7.41
N LYS A 67 -19.58 -7.37 -8.11
CA LYS A 67 -20.14 -6.66 -9.27
C LYS A 67 -20.82 -5.36 -8.89
N THR A 68 -21.75 -5.44 -7.94
CA THR A 68 -22.57 -4.30 -7.51
C THR A 68 -22.77 -4.24 -5.99
N ASP A 69 -22.03 -5.03 -5.21
CA ASP A 69 -22.17 -5.07 -3.76
C ASP A 69 -21.75 -3.76 -3.06
N HIS A 70 -21.00 -2.91 -3.75
CA HIS A 70 -20.61 -1.56 -3.33
C HIS A 70 -21.67 -0.49 -3.64
N LEU A 71 -22.75 -0.83 -4.35
CA LEU A 71 -23.84 0.06 -4.68
C LEU A 71 -25.00 -0.12 -3.71
N ALA A 72 -25.66 0.98 -3.34
CA ALA A 72 -26.84 0.95 -2.50
C ALA A 72 -27.99 0.20 -3.19
N ASP A 73 -28.16 0.41 -4.50
CA ASP A 73 -29.11 -0.29 -5.35
C ASP A 73 -28.36 -0.99 -6.50
N SER A 74 -28.58 -2.27 -6.64
CA SER A 74 -27.99 -3.08 -7.72
C SER A 74 -28.90 -3.25 -8.93
N GLY A 75 -30.16 -2.85 -8.84
CA GLY A 75 -31.20 -3.18 -9.82
C GLY A 75 -31.26 -4.70 -10.06
N ASP A 76 -31.44 -5.11 -11.29
CA ASP A 76 -31.47 -6.53 -11.69
C ASP A 76 -30.08 -7.17 -11.85
N LYS A 77 -29.00 -6.44 -11.55
CA LYS A 77 -27.64 -6.97 -11.67
C LYS A 77 -27.26 -7.80 -10.44
N PRO A 78 -26.50 -8.90 -10.61
CA PRO A 78 -26.02 -9.69 -9.48
C PRO A 78 -25.07 -8.85 -8.61
N ARG A 79 -25.17 -8.98 -7.30
CA ARG A 79 -24.24 -8.35 -6.36
C ARG A 79 -22.84 -8.91 -6.50
N GLN A 80 -22.73 -10.21 -6.67
CA GLN A 80 -21.48 -10.94 -6.81
C GLN A 80 -21.60 -12.01 -7.90
N VAL A 81 -20.47 -12.30 -8.55
CA VAL A 81 -20.36 -13.38 -9.55
C VAL A 81 -19.21 -14.29 -9.18
N LEU A 82 -19.52 -15.57 -9.09
CA LEU A 82 -18.54 -16.63 -8.86
C LEU A 82 -17.99 -17.10 -10.21
N TRP A 83 -16.69 -16.97 -10.38
CA TRP A 83 -15.99 -17.39 -11.59
C TRP A 83 -15.28 -18.72 -11.36
N ARG A 84 -15.41 -19.63 -12.32
CA ARG A 84 -14.54 -20.78 -12.46
C ARG A 84 -13.73 -20.57 -13.75
N ILE A 85 -12.43 -20.27 -13.59
CA ILE A 85 -11.54 -19.91 -14.68
C ILE A 85 -10.67 -21.14 -15.00
N TYR A 86 -10.66 -21.57 -16.24
CA TYR A 86 -9.78 -22.63 -16.74
C TYR A 86 -8.66 -21.98 -17.53
N SER A 87 -7.40 -22.20 -17.13
CA SER A 87 -6.27 -21.61 -17.83
C SER A 87 -5.16 -22.61 -18.07
N LYS A 88 -4.47 -22.47 -19.21
CA LYS A 88 -3.26 -23.25 -19.54
C LYS A 88 -2.03 -22.74 -18.79
N LYS A 89 -2.01 -21.45 -18.49
CA LYS A 89 -0.94 -20.77 -17.73
C LYS A 89 -1.54 -19.68 -16.88
N ALA A 90 -1.02 -19.50 -15.68
CA ALA A 90 -1.34 -18.38 -14.82
C ALA A 90 -0.07 -17.61 -14.48
N MET A 91 -0.18 -16.29 -14.45
CA MET A 91 0.85 -15.40 -13.93
C MET A 91 0.29 -14.77 -12.67
N ILE A 92 0.99 -14.94 -11.54
CA ILE A 92 0.59 -14.43 -10.25
C ILE A 92 1.39 -13.14 -10.00
N CYS A 93 0.69 -12.02 -10.00
CA CYS A 93 1.25 -10.68 -9.79
C CYS A 93 0.69 -10.04 -8.50
N GLY A 94 0.52 -10.84 -7.44
CA GLY A 94 -0.14 -10.45 -6.20
C GLY A 94 0.66 -9.47 -5.33
N GLY A 95 1.87 -9.08 -5.75
CA GLY A 95 2.71 -8.15 -4.98
C GLY A 95 3.19 -8.72 -3.66
N ALA A 96 3.39 -7.84 -2.68
CA ALA A 96 3.81 -8.20 -1.32
C ALA A 96 3.05 -7.34 -0.30
N THR A 97 2.60 -7.98 0.76
CA THR A 97 1.97 -7.30 1.88
C THR A 97 3.03 -6.82 2.86
N GLU A 98 2.99 -5.56 3.24
CA GLU A 98 3.83 -4.99 4.28
C GLU A 98 3.53 -5.67 5.62
N ARG A 99 4.57 -6.04 6.34
CA ARG A 99 4.45 -6.61 7.69
C ARG A 99 4.87 -5.57 8.71
N SER A 100 4.04 -5.38 9.73
CA SER A 100 4.39 -4.51 10.85
C SER A 100 5.62 -5.05 11.60
N ILE A 101 6.51 -4.14 11.99
CA ILE A 101 7.60 -4.45 12.91
C ILE A 101 7.00 -4.59 14.30
N ALA A 102 7.32 -5.69 14.99
CA ALA A 102 6.83 -5.94 16.34
C ALA A 102 7.58 -5.09 17.36
N PHE A 103 6.85 -4.37 18.20
CA PHE A 103 7.33 -3.65 19.38
C PHE A 103 6.19 -3.53 20.40
N PRO A 104 6.48 -3.28 21.68
CA PRO A 104 5.45 -3.16 22.71
C PRO A 104 4.40 -2.10 22.39
N ASN A 105 3.12 -2.44 22.59
CA ASN A 105 1.98 -1.55 22.35
C ASN A 105 1.84 -1.05 20.89
N ASN A 106 2.24 -1.84 19.90
CA ASN A 106 2.13 -1.50 18.48
C ASN A 106 0.70 -1.55 17.93
N ASP A 107 -0.27 -1.96 18.72
CA ASP A 107 -1.71 -1.95 18.44
C ASP A 107 -2.42 -0.65 18.83
N ARG A 108 -1.67 0.34 19.33
CA ARG A 108 -2.22 1.63 19.75
C ARG A 108 -2.78 2.43 18.59
N PRO A 109 -3.95 3.09 18.75
CA PRO A 109 -4.47 4.00 17.73
C PRO A 109 -3.45 5.06 17.31
N GLY A 110 -3.26 5.21 16.01
CA GLY A 110 -2.24 6.08 15.42
C GLY A 110 -0.99 5.34 14.94
N ILE A 111 -0.86 4.02 15.22
CA ILE A 111 0.18 3.19 14.66
C ILE A 111 -0.37 2.48 13.42
N MET A 112 0.26 2.70 12.29
CA MET A 112 -0.18 2.21 10.98
C MET A 112 1.02 1.72 10.17
N LEU A 113 0.78 0.86 9.19
CA LEU A 113 1.78 0.50 8.19
C LEU A 113 2.18 1.73 7.37
N ALA A 114 3.46 1.90 7.07
CA ALA A 114 3.97 3.05 6.34
C ALA A 114 3.36 3.14 4.93
N GLY A 115 3.21 2.01 4.23
CA GLY A 115 2.52 1.93 2.95
C GLY A 115 1.06 2.38 3.03
N SER A 116 0.35 2.04 4.11
CA SER A 116 -1.03 2.50 4.30
C SER A 116 -1.11 4.02 4.49
N VAL A 117 -0.20 4.62 5.27
CA VAL A 117 -0.14 6.08 5.45
C VAL A 117 0.14 6.78 4.12
N ARG A 118 1.06 6.23 3.32
CA ARG A 118 1.36 6.72 1.98
C ARG A 118 0.15 6.61 1.05
N ALA A 119 -0.54 5.47 1.04
CA ALA A 119 -1.75 5.27 0.25
C ALA A 119 -2.85 6.28 0.61
N TYR A 120 -3.07 6.54 1.89
CA TYR A 120 -4.01 7.58 2.34
C TYR A 120 -3.63 8.95 1.80
N ALA A 121 -2.36 9.32 1.88
CA ALA A 121 -1.89 10.62 1.40
C ALA A 121 -1.95 10.74 -0.13
N THR A 122 -1.45 9.74 -0.85
CA THR A 122 -1.30 9.80 -2.32
C THR A 122 -2.61 9.54 -3.05
N ARG A 123 -3.34 8.49 -2.64
CA ARG A 123 -4.53 8.04 -3.36
C ARG A 123 -5.80 8.76 -2.92
N TYR A 124 -5.88 9.11 -1.63
CA TYR A 124 -7.10 9.66 -1.04
C TYR A 124 -6.96 11.11 -0.54
N GLY A 125 -5.76 11.69 -0.57
CA GLY A 125 -5.52 13.06 -0.12
C GLY A 125 -5.75 13.26 1.37
N VAL A 126 -5.56 12.22 2.19
CA VAL A 126 -5.81 12.23 3.63
C VAL A 126 -4.52 12.08 4.41
N ALA A 127 -4.23 13.00 5.32
CA ALA A 127 -3.12 12.87 6.25
C ALA A 127 -3.51 11.99 7.45
N ALA A 128 -2.68 11.00 7.77
CA ALA A 128 -2.91 10.09 8.90
C ALA A 128 -2.75 10.76 10.28
N GLY A 129 -2.11 11.93 10.32
CA GLY A 129 -1.89 12.71 11.54
C GLY A 129 -1.19 14.03 11.24
N THR A 130 -1.08 14.90 12.26
CA THR A 130 -0.40 16.19 12.14
C THR A 130 1.11 16.10 12.28
N LYS A 131 1.60 15.04 12.93
CA LYS A 131 3.02 14.69 13.06
C LYS A 131 3.16 13.20 12.84
N VAL A 132 4.15 12.80 12.04
CA VAL A 132 4.41 11.40 11.70
C VAL A 132 5.86 11.06 12.02
N ALA A 133 6.09 9.93 12.69
CA ALA A 133 7.40 9.30 12.78
C ALA A 133 7.34 7.95 12.05
N ILE A 134 8.35 7.62 11.29
CA ILE A 134 8.40 6.36 10.52
C ILE A 134 9.44 5.44 11.17
N PHE A 135 9.03 4.22 11.53
CA PHE A 135 9.92 3.16 11.96
C PHE A 135 10.04 2.12 10.85
N THR A 136 11.22 1.92 10.33
CA THR A 136 11.48 1.05 9.19
C THR A 136 12.82 0.32 9.34
N ASN A 137 12.97 -0.80 8.63
CA ASN A 137 14.21 -1.55 8.49
C ASN A 137 14.64 -1.73 7.03
N ASN A 138 14.06 -0.94 6.13
CA ASN A 138 14.32 -1.02 4.68
C ASN A 138 14.12 0.33 3.99
N ASP A 139 14.51 0.41 2.72
CA ASP A 139 14.52 1.66 1.97
C ASP A 139 13.14 2.13 1.54
N SER A 140 12.11 1.25 1.52
CA SER A 140 10.75 1.67 1.15
C SER A 140 10.12 2.60 2.20
N GLY A 141 10.48 2.43 3.49
CA GLY A 141 10.08 3.37 4.55
C GLY A 141 10.71 4.75 4.37
N TRP A 142 11.96 4.81 3.93
CA TRP A 142 12.63 6.07 3.59
C TRP A 142 11.99 6.76 2.40
N GLN A 143 11.66 6.00 1.36
CA GLN A 143 10.92 6.53 0.20
C GLN A 143 9.56 7.09 0.63
N THR A 144 8.84 6.38 1.51
CA THR A 144 7.59 6.87 2.09
C THR A 144 7.79 8.21 2.82
N ALA A 145 8.89 8.37 3.58
CA ALA A 145 9.18 9.64 4.26
C ALA A 145 9.36 10.80 3.26
N VAL A 146 10.11 10.57 2.17
CA VAL A 146 10.30 11.56 1.11
C VAL A 146 8.95 11.99 0.54
N GLU A 147 8.15 11.04 0.08
CA GLU A 147 6.85 11.29 -0.55
C GLU A 147 5.85 12.00 0.38
N LEU A 148 5.85 11.67 1.68
CA LEU A 148 5.00 12.35 2.66
C LEU A 148 5.44 13.80 2.88
N VAL A 149 6.75 14.08 2.95
CA VAL A 149 7.29 15.45 3.07
C VAL A 149 6.95 16.28 1.84
N GLU A 150 7.10 15.72 0.64
CA GLU A 150 6.73 16.39 -0.62
C GLU A 150 5.25 16.76 -0.68
N LYS A 151 4.39 15.98 -0.02
CA LYS A 151 2.95 16.25 0.13
C LYS A 151 2.62 17.21 1.29
N GLY A 152 3.64 17.77 1.95
CA GLY A 152 3.47 18.73 3.04
C GLY A 152 3.08 18.09 4.39
N ILE A 153 3.22 16.78 4.54
CA ILE A 153 2.99 16.09 5.80
C ILE A 153 4.23 16.23 6.69
N ASN A 154 4.02 16.60 7.94
CA ASN A 154 5.11 16.82 8.90
C ASN A 154 5.68 15.48 9.39
N VAL A 155 6.69 14.98 8.69
CA VAL A 155 7.50 13.84 9.14
C VAL A 155 8.60 14.34 10.05
N ILE A 156 8.54 14.00 11.34
CA ILE A 156 9.50 14.49 12.35
C ILE A 156 10.74 13.63 12.46
N ALA A 157 10.64 12.32 12.19
CA ALA A 157 11.76 11.40 12.29
C ALA A 157 11.56 10.16 11.40
N VAL A 158 12.68 9.59 10.93
CA VAL A 158 12.77 8.21 10.47
C VAL A 158 13.70 7.45 11.40
N ILE A 159 13.22 6.35 11.95
CA ILE A 159 13.92 5.49 12.90
C ILE A 159 14.26 4.20 12.14
N ASP A 160 15.52 3.83 12.10
CA ASP A 160 16.01 2.65 11.37
C ASP A 160 17.02 1.89 12.24
N PRO A 161 16.82 0.60 12.53
CA PRO A 161 17.75 -0.19 13.32
C PRO A 161 19.05 -0.52 12.58
N ARG A 162 19.13 -0.27 11.28
CA ARG A 162 20.36 -0.48 10.49
C ARG A 162 21.38 0.62 10.81
N ASP A 163 22.67 0.25 10.77
CA ASP A 163 23.78 1.18 10.97
C ASP A 163 24.19 1.92 9.68
N THR A 164 23.75 1.41 8.53
CA THR A 164 24.09 2.00 7.23
C THR A 164 23.10 3.08 6.84
N ALA A 165 23.58 4.27 6.56
CA ALA A 165 22.77 5.38 6.11
C ALA A 165 22.05 5.03 4.78
N PRO A 166 20.75 5.34 4.65
CA PRO A 166 20.03 5.19 3.40
C PRO A 166 20.54 6.20 2.36
N ARG A 167 20.22 5.96 1.09
CA ARG A 167 20.53 6.91 0.01
C ARG A 167 19.71 8.20 0.06
N ALA A 168 18.53 8.16 0.70
CA ALA A 168 17.65 9.32 0.81
C ALA A 168 18.08 10.19 2.00
N HIS A 169 18.44 11.44 1.73
CA HIS A 169 18.62 12.47 2.75
C HIS A 169 17.44 13.43 2.71
N ILE A 170 16.77 13.59 3.86
CA ILE A 170 15.62 14.50 3.99
C ILE A 170 16.00 15.60 4.98
N PRO A 171 16.33 16.81 4.53
CA PRO A 171 16.94 17.84 5.38
C PRO A 171 16.13 18.25 6.61
N THR A 172 14.81 18.12 6.56
CA THR A 172 13.88 18.54 7.63
C THR A 172 13.50 17.43 8.59
N VAL A 173 13.98 16.20 8.38
CA VAL A 173 13.57 15.01 9.11
C VAL A 173 14.74 14.49 9.93
N ALA A 174 14.52 14.21 11.22
CA ALA A 174 15.54 13.58 12.05
C ALA A 174 15.80 12.14 11.59
N MET A 175 17.06 11.83 11.30
CA MET A 175 17.51 10.49 10.92
C MET A 175 18.07 9.81 12.17
N ILE A 176 17.40 8.76 12.66
CA ILE A 176 17.79 8.02 13.88
C ILE A 176 18.17 6.61 13.46
N MET A 177 19.47 6.39 13.27
CA MET A 177 20.06 5.12 12.86
C MET A 177 20.48 4.28 14.07
N GLY A 178 20.54 2.96 13.90
CA GLY A 178 20.99 2.02 14.96
C GLY A 178 20.03 1.94 16.15
N ALA A 179 18.80 2.42 16.02
CA ALA A 179 17.81 2.45 17.10
C ALA A 179 16.49 1.79 16.67
N SER A 180 15.79 1.23 17.64
CA SER A 180 14.47 0.62 17.45
C SER A 180 13.46 1.28 18.39
N VAL A 181 12.17 1.17 18.06
CA VAL A 181 11.09 1.52 18.98
C VAL A 181 11.01 0.46 20.07
N CYS A 182 11.08 0.87 21.33
CA CYS A 182 10.97 -0.04 22.48
C CYS A 182 9.70 0.17 23.32
N ASP A 183 9.02 1.31 23.20
CA ASP A 183 7.72 1.55 23.83
C ASP A 183 6.97 2.68 23.16
N THR A 184 5.65 2.69 23.33
CA THR A 184 4.76 3.75 22.87
C THR A 184 3.76 4.14 23.94
N GLN A 185 3.40 5.42 23.99
CA GLN A 185 2.43 5.95 24.96
C GLN A 185 1.32 6.76 24.27
N GLY A 186 0.18 6.81 24.93
CA GLY A 186 -1.02 7.52 24.49
C GLY A 186 -2.28 6.76 24.90
N ARG A 187 -3.39 7.42 25.07
CA ARG A 187 -4.66 6.80 25.49
C ARG A 187 -5.66 6.67 24.33
N LYS A 188 -6.02 7.78 23.71
CA LYS A 188 -6.93 7.81 22.55
C LYS A 188 -6.20 7.76 21.22
N ALA A 189 -4.95 8.20 21.22
CA ALA A 189 -4.04 8.18 20.08
C ALA A 189 -2.61 8.10 20.60
N LEU A 190 -1.68 7.71 19.73
CA LEU A 190 -0.25 7.79 19.97
C LEU A 190 0.14 9.24 20.25
N ASN A 191 0.97 9.47 21.28
CA ASN A 191 1.53 10.79 21.59
C ASN A 191 3.03 10.77 21.90
N ARG A 192 3.60 9.59 22.17
CA ARG A 192 5.02 9.44 22.52
C ARG A 192 5.57 8.09 22.06
N ILE A 193 6.80 8.12 21.58
CA ILE A 193 7.58 6.96 21.17
C ILE A 193 8.89 6.98 21.96
N THR A 194 9.26 5.85 22.56
CA THR A 194 10.54 5.66 23.26
C THR A 194 11.43 4.73 22.43
N LEU A 195 12.70 5.09 22.28
CA LEU A 195 13.68 4.35 21.49
C LEU A 195 14.68 3.60 22.37
N THR A 196 15.30 2.56 21.82
CA THR A 196 16.32 1.74 22.52
C THR A 196 17.56 2.51 22.93
N ASN A 197 17.86 3.63 22.28
CA ASN A 197 18.95 4.54 22.64
C ASN A 197 18.58 5.56 23.72
N GLY A 198 17.40 5.47 24.31
CA GLY A 198 16.89 6.36 25.35
C GLY A 198 16.25 7.66 24.85
N GLN A 199 16.24 7.92 23.54
CA GLN A 199 15.53 9.08 22.98
C GLN A 199 14.02 8.92 23.10
N VAL A 200 13.34 10.05 23.26
CA VAL A 200 11.87 10.13 23.31
C VAL A 200 11.37 11.14 22.27
N LEU A 201 10.43 10.71 21.46
CA LEU A 201 9.78 11.54 20.44
C LEU A 201 8.34 11.81 20.84
N ASN A 202 7.90 13.06 20.71
CA ASN A 202 6.50 13.45 20.85
C ASN A 202 5.87 13.56 19.45
N VAL A 203 4.85 12.78 19.19
CA VAL A 203 4.16 12.63 17.90
C VAL A 203 2.71 13.08 17.97
#